data_7936018197083b83c77a582281b660a1
#
_entry.id   7936018197083b83c77a582281b660a1
#
_cell.length_a   1.000
_cell.length_b   1.000
_cell.length_c   1.000
_cell.angle_alpha   90.00
_cell.angle_beta   90.00
_cell.angle_gamma   90.00
#
_symmetry.space_group_name_H-M   'P 1'
#
loop_
_entity.id
_entity.type
_entity.pdbx_description
1 polymer ?
#
loop_
_entity_poly.entity_id
_entity_poly.type
_entity_poly.pdbx_seq_one_letter_code
_entity_poly.pdbx_strand_id
1 'polypeptide(L)' 'MNPIEKCWRRIKQALHRRRKQPQTEAEMEEMVREEWDRIPQEWINELILKQEHWVQVLMERHGWSTPN' A
#
# COMPACT_ATOMS: atom_id res chain seq x y z
N MET A 1 -16.04 -6.92 1.10
CA MET A 1 -14.94 -5.99 1.42
C MET A 1 -14.49 -5.30 0.15
N ASN A 2 -14.25 -4.01 0.23
CA ASN A 2 -13.78 -3.24 -0.90
C ASN A 2 -12.41 -3.76 -1.33
N PRO A 3 -12.17 -3.99 -2.63
CA PRO A 3 -10.87 -4.51 -3.10
C PRO A 3 -9.67 -3.71 -2.62
N ILE A 4 -9.80 -2.39 -2.54
CA ILE A 4 -8.67 -1.57 -2.10
C ILE A 4 -8.37 -1.79 -0.61
N GLU A 5 -9.37 -2.04 0.20
CA GLU A 5 -9.16 -2.31 1.61
C GLU A 5 -8.45 -3.65 1.81
N LYS A 6 -8.81 -4.63 0.97
CA LYS A 6 -8.17 -5.93 1.00
C LYS A 6 -6.69 -5.80 0.65
N CYS A 7 -6.38 -5.03 -0.39
CA CYS A 7 -5.01 -4.78 -0.80
C CYS A 7 -4.22 -4.08 0.30
N TRP A 8 -4.83 -3.08 0.92
CA TRP A 8 -4.15 -2.34 1.98
C TRP A 8 -3.82 -3.23 3.17
N ARG A 9 -4.75 -4.10 3.54
CA ARG A 9 -4.53 -5.02 4.65
C ARG A 9 -3.30 -5.89 4.39
N ARG A 10 -3.20 -6.41 3.17
CA ARG A 10 -2.06 -7.24 2.80
C ARG A 10 -0.76 -6.45 2.82
N ILE A 11 -0.79 -5.24 2.28
CA ILE A 11 0.40 -4.39 2.26
C ILE A 11 0.84 -4.06 3.67
N LYS A 12 -0.10 -3.72 4.52
CA LYS A 12 0.21 -3.38 5.90
C LYS A 12 0.88 -4.53 6.63
N GLN A 13 0.35 -5.74 6.44
CA GLN A 13 0.96 -6.91 7.05
C GLN A 13 2.37 -7.15 6.54
N ALA A 14 2.58 -6.97 5.24
CA ALA A 14 3.91 -7.15 4.65
C ALA A 14 4.89 -6.12 5.20
N LEU A 15 4.44 -4.89 5.35
CA LEU A 15 5.31 -3.84 5.88
C LEU A 15 5.72 -4.13 7.31
N HIS A 16 4.81 -4.68 8.11
CA HIS A 16 5.13 -5.01 9.50
C HIS A 16 6.16 -6.12 9.60
N ARG A 17 6.31 -6.93 8.56
CA ARG A 17 7.28 -8.01 8.57
C ARG A 17 8.66 -7.56 8.15
N ARG A 18 8.79 -6.36 7.62
CA ARG A 18 10.08 -5.88 7.16
C ARG A 18 10.94 -5.51 8.35
N ARG A 19 12.23 -5.80 8.21
CA ARG A 19 13.17 -5.44 9.27
C ARG A 19 13.29 -3.95 9.40
N LYS A 20 13.35 -3.27 8.26
CA LYS A 20 13.48 -1.83 8.26
C LYS A 20 12.11 -1.23 8.08
N GLN A 21 11.73 -0.37 8.98
CA GLN A 21 10.48 0.36 8.88
C GLN A 21 10.74 1.69 8.16
N PRO A 22 9.74 2.21 7.45
CA PRO A 22 9.95 3.47 6.73
C PRO A 22 10.17 4.61 7.73
N GLN A 23 11.10 5.48 7.37
CA GLN A 23 11.45 6.61 8.22
C GLN A 23 10.86 7.91 7.68
N THR A 24 10.51 7.94 6.40
CA THR A 24 9.96 9.13 5.78
C THR A 24 8.76 8.74 4.93
N GLU A 25 7.99 9.75 4.53
CA GLU A 25 6.84 9.50 3.67
C GLU A 25 7.28 8.92 2.34
N ALA A 26 8.41 9.40 1.82
CA ALA A 26 8.92 8.89 0.56
C ALA A 26 9.28 7.43 0.65
N GLU A 27 9.89 7.02 1.76
CA GLU A 27 10.22 5.62 1.97
C GLU A 27 8.98 4.76 2.09
N MET A 28 7.98 5.27 2.79
CA MET A 28 6.71 4.56 2.94
C MET A 28 6.06 4.35 1.59
N GLU A 29 6.03 5.40 0.77
CA GLU A 29 5.43 5.29 -0.55
C GLU A 29 6.15 4.26 -1.41
N GLU A 30 7.48 4.26 -1.37
CA GLU A 30 8.25 3.30 -2.13
C GLU A 30 7.97 1.87 -1.69
N MET A 31 7.90 1.67 -0.39
CA MET A 31 7.60 0.34 0.14
C MET A 31 6.19 -0.12 -0.23
N VAL A 32 5.24 0.81 -0.22
CA VAL A 32 3.88 0.49 -0.63
C VAL A 32 3.85 0.08 -2.09
N ARG A 33 4.60 0.78 -2.95
CA ARG A 33 4.66 0.42 -4.37
C ARG A 33 5.25 -0.97 -4.56
N GLU A 34 6.28 -1.30 -3.80
CA GLU A 34 6.90 -2.61 -3.90
C GLU A 34 5.93 -3.71 -3.48
N GLU A 35 5.20 -3.49 -2.41
CA GLU A 35 4.25 -4.49 -1.95
C GLU A 35 3.04 -4.59 -2.86
N TRP A 36 2.65 -3.48 -3.49
CA TRP A 36 1.57 -3.50 -4.46
C TRP A 36 1.90 -4.48 -5.59
N ASP A 37 3.15 -4.48 -6.05
CA ASP A 37 3.57 -5.35 -7.14
C ASP A 37 3.52 -6.82 -6.76
N ARG A 38 3.43 -7.11 -5.49
CA ARG A 38 3.35 -8.49 -5.00
C ARG A 38 1.93 -8.97 -4.75
N ILE A 39 0.97 -8.09 -4.92
CA ILE A 39 -0.42 -8.45 -4.72
C ILE A 39 -0.87 -9.35 -5.87
N PRO A 40 -1.66 -10.39 -5.59
CA PRO A 40 -2.16 -11.25 -6.66
C PRO A 40 -2.89 -10.44 -7.71
N GLN A 41 -2.58 -10.70 -8.96
CA GLN A 41 -3.13 -9.95 -10.08
C GLN A 41 -4.65 -9.96 -10.09
N GLU A 42 -5.24 -11.08 -9.68
CA GLU A 42 -6.69 -11.21 -9.67
C GLU A 42 -7.37 -10.18 -8.75
N TRP A 43 -6.68 -9.75 -7.72
CA TRP A 43 -7.22 -8.74 -6.81
C TRP A 43 -7.20 -7.36 -7.48
N ILE A 44 -6.13 -7.11 -8.23
CA ILE A 44 -5.91 -5.82 -8.88
C ILE A 44 -6.78 -5.64 -10.10
N ASN A 45 -7.13 -6.75 -10.77
CA ASN A 45 -7.94 -6.68 -11.98
C ASN A 45 -9.29 -5.99 -11.78
N GLU A 46 -9.75 -5.94 -10.56
CA GLU A 46 -11.02 -5.28 -10.28
C GLU A 46 -10.83 -3.77 -10.15
N LEU A 47 -9.58 -3.33 -10.08
CA LEU A 47 -9.26 -1.93 -9.92
C LEU A 47 -8.90 -1.36 -11.27
N ILE A 48 -9.75 -0.49 -11.79
CA ILE A 48 -9.58 0.00 -13.15
C ILE A 48 -8.58 1.15 -13.30
N LEU A 49 -8.09 1.66 -12.20
CA LEU A 49 -7.14 2.76 -12.23
C LEU A 49 -5.72 2.24 -12.00
N LYS A 50 -4.75 3.02 -12.44
CA LYS A 50 -3.35 2.61 -12.36
C LYS A 50 -2.81 2.59 -10.94
N GLN A 51 -1.71 1.85 -10.78
CA GLN A 51 -1.03 1.74 -9.50
C GLN A 51 -0.81 3.09 -8.82
N GLU A 52 -0.36 4.07 -9.57
CA GLU A 52 -0.03 5.36 -8.95
C GLU A 52 -1.23 6.00 -8.29
N HIS A 53 -2.39 5.88 -8.90
CA HIS A 53 -3.61 6.41 -8.30
C HIS A 53 -3.89 5.72 -6.96
N TRP A 54 -3.79 4.40 -6.94
CA TRP A 54 -4.13 3.66 -5.74
C TRP A 54 -3.10 3.82 -4.64
N VAL A 55 -1.82 3.93 -5.01
CA VAL A 55 -0.79 4.20 -4.03
C VAL A 55 -1.05 5.55 -3.37
N GLN A 56 -1.44 6.55 -4.18
CA GLN A 56 -1.74 7.87 -3.64
C GLN A 56 -2.95 7.82 -2.71
N VAL A 57 -3.99 7.11 -3.09
CA VAL A 57 -5.18 6.95 -2.26
C VAL A 57 -4.83 6.28 -0.94
N LEU A 58 -4.00 5.24 -0.99
CA LEU A 58 -3.61 4.55 0.22
C LEU A 58 -2.80 5.45 1.15
N MET A 59 -1.91 6.23 0.56
CA MET A 59 -1.11 7.16 1.36
C MET A 59 -1.99 8.23 2.03
N GLU A 60 -2.99 8.69 1.33
CA GLU A 60 -3.89 9.70 1.88
C GLU A 60 -4.82 9.16 2.95
N ARG A 61 -5.30 7.94 2.74
CA ARG A 61 -6.26 7.37 3.67
C ARG A 61 -5.64 6.76 4.91
N HIS A 62 -4.53 6.04 4.69
CA HIS A 62 -3.99 5.23 5.75
C HIS A 62 -2.63 5.67 6.14
N GLY A 63 -2.15 6.63 5.41
CA GLY A 63 -0.87 6.95 5.36
C GLY A 63 -0.03 7.18 6.46
N TRP A 64 1.06 7.75 6.10
CA TRP A 64 2.15 7.99 6.97
C TRP A 64 1.89 9.14 7.88
N SER A 65 0.87 9.82 7.65
CA SER A 65 0.63 11.01 8.40
C SER A 65 0.41 10.81 9.85
N THR A 66 0.33 9.64 10.31
CA THR A 66 0.13 9.40 11.65
C THR A 66 1.24 9.76 12.41
N PRO A 67 1.20 10.53 13.18
CA PRO A 67 2.29 10.81 13.99
C PRO A 67 2.19 9.92 15.06
N ASN A 68 2.17 9.47 15.12
CA ASN A 68 2.27 8.78 16.08
C ASN A 68 1.63 8.76 16.78
#